data_f1da495194394a4f8dd0e7444def3a94
#
_entry.id   f1da495194394a4f8dd0e7444def3a94
#
_cell.length_a   1.000
_cell.length_b   1.000
_cell.length_c   1.000
_cell.angle_alpha   90.00
_cell.angle_beta   90.00
_cell.angle_gamma   90.00
#
_symmetry.space_group_name_H-M   'P 1'
#
loop_
_entity.id
_entity.type
_entity.pdbx_description
1 polymer ?
#
loop_
_entity_poly.entity_id
_entity_poly.type
_entity_poly.pdbx_seq_one_letter_code
_entity_poly.pdbx_strand_id
1 'polypeptide(L)'
;MDIIDAFATKNKCYQAAIPLYPQGIMLHSIGTPQPSAAVLARYFDQYQPGGQSVCVHAFVQADGTVYQTLPWETIAWHCGGAANDTHIGVEMTEPSAGMSYAEPAEQITGTYRTAVALFAQLCEMYSLDPLADGVIIGHAEGHRRGVASNHADPELLWNTYGMGFTMDGFRQDVYAEMHKNDEEDDEDMIRYNMIEEVPSWAREEARRLIDRGALQGGTDGRLDLSEDMLRTMIVCQRMIDEAKET
;
A
#
# COMPACT_ATOMS: atom_id res chain seq x y z
N MET A 1 -2.57 -12.22 0.50
CA MET A 1 -3.84 -11.48 0.70
C MET A 1 -4.86 -11.99 -0.32
N ASP A 2 -6.07 -12.35 0.13
CA ASP A 2 -7.13 -12.85 -0.75
C ASP A 2 -8.26 -11.81 -0.84
N ILE A 3 -8.57 -11.33 -2.04
CA ILE A 3 -9.68 -10.40 -2.28
C ILE A 3 -10.88 -11.19 -2.78
N ILE A 4 -11.98 -11.10 -2.05
CA ILE A 4 -13.26 -11.76 -2.36
C ILE A 4 -14.25 -10.70 -2.84
N ASP A 5 -14.77 -10.88 -4.04
CA ASP A 5 -15.84 -10.05 -4.58
C ASP A 5 -17.14 -10.30 -3.79
N ALA A 6 -17.53 -9.33 -3.00
CA ALA A 6 -18.74 -9.35 -2.17
C ALA A 6 -19.59 -8.09 -2.41
N PHE A 7 -19.75 -7.71 -3.68
CA PHE A 7 -20.38 -6.46 -4.07
C PHE A 7 -21.77 -6.29 -3.45
N ALA A 8 -21.95 -5.18 -2.78
CA ALA A 8 -23.18 -4.79 -2.09
C ALA A 8 -24.23 -4.28 -3.10
N THR A 9 -24.71 -5.18 -3.98
CA THR A 9 -25.53 -4.86 -5.15
C THR A 9 -26.89 -4.22 -4.80
N LYS A 10 -27.37 -4.42 -3.55
CA LYS A 10 -28.59 -3.81 -3.03
C LYS A 10 -28.33 -2.46 -2.35
N ASN A 11 -27.07 -2.09 -2.13
CA ASN A 11 -26.73 -0.80 -1.55
C ASN A 11 -26.88 0.32 -2.58
N LYS A 12 -27.35 1.49 -2.13
CA LYS A 12 -27.56 2.65 -3.00
C LYS A 12 -26.28 3.17 -3.64
N CYS A 13 -25.11 3.05 -2.97
CA CYS A 13 -23.82 3.42 -3.57
C CYS A 13 -23.55 2.60 -4.82
N TYR A 14 -23.68 1.26 -4.71
CA TYR A 14 -23.48 0.37 -5.84
C TYR A 14 -24.48 0.68 -6.99
N GLN A 15 -25.76 0.88 -6.64
CA GLN A 15 -26.81 1.18 -7.62
C GLN A 15 -26.64 2.54 -8.29
N ALA A 16 -26.11 3.54 -7.57
CA ALA A 16 -25.82 4.86 -8.12
C ALA A 16 -24.68 4.84 -9.13
N ALA A 17 -23.73 3.94 -8.96
CA ALA A 17 -22.60 3.71 -9.85
C ALA A 17 -21.90 5.02 -10.31
N ILE A 18 -21.71 5.95 -9.37
CA ILE A 18 -21.06 7.24 -9.68
C ILE A 18 -19.56 7.01 -9.81
N PRO A 19 -18.92 7.42 -10.90
CA PRO A 19 -17.50 7.19 -11.10
C PRO A 19 -16.64 7.90 -10.05
N LEU A 20 -15.66 7.18 -9.48
CA LEU A 20 -14.57 7.70 -8.66
C LEU A 20 -13.26 7.68 -9.46
N TYR A 21 -12.49 8.74 -9.37
CA TYR A 21 -11.10 8.82 -9.81
C TYR A 21 -10.21 8.88 -8.57
N PRO A 22 -9.68 7.74 -8.09
CA PRO A 22 -8.97 7.68 -6.82
C PRO A 22 -7.77 8.63 -6.76
N GLN A 23 -7.74 9.50 -5.77
CA GLN A 23 -6.62 10.40 -5.46
C GLN A 23 -5.99 10.05 -4.12
N GLY A 24 -6.62 9.13 -3.38
CA GLY A 24 -6.14 8.67 -2.09
C GLY A 24 -7.00 7.54 -1.53
N ILE A 25 -6.65 7.11 -0.32
CA ILE A 25 -7.31 6.03 0.40
C ILE A 25 -7.54 6.46 1.85
N MET A 26 -8.75 6.23 2.36
CA MET A 26 -9.09 6.54 3.74
C MET A 26 -9.24 5.25 4.54
N LEU A 27 -8.49 5.16 5.64
CA LEU A 27 -8.55 4.05 6.58
C LEU A 27 -9.57 4.36 7.67
N HIS A 28 -10.45 3.39 7.91
CA HIS A 28 -11.45 3.40 8.96
C HIS A 28 -11.29 2.19 9.89
N SER A 29 -11.97 2.23 11.03
CA SER A 29 -12.35 1.03 11.79
C SER A 29 -13.85 1.09 12.09
N ILE A 30 -14.49 -0.08 12.02
CA ILE A 30 -15.97 -0.18 11.97
C ILE A 30 -16.70 0.38 13.21
N GLY A 31 -16.01 0.63 14.31
CA GLY A 31 -16.57 1.16 15.55
C GLY A 31 -17.55 0.21 16.25
N THR A 32 -17.53 -1.07 15.90
CA THR A 32 -18.42 -2.10 16.46
C THR A 32 -17.63 -3.39 16.61
N PRO A 33 -17.76 -4.11 17.75
CA PRO A 33 -17.10 -5.40 17.96
C PRO A 33 -17.57 -6.47 16.97
N GLN A 34 -16.99 -6.49 15.77
CA GLN A 34 -17.29 -7.43 14.70
C GLN A 34 -16.01 -7.85 13.97
N PRO A 35 -15.50 -9.08 14.24
CA PRO A 35 -14.26 -9.57 13.68
C PRO A 35 -14.41 -10.13 12.24
N SER A 36 -15.62 -10.32 11.75
CA SER A 36 -15.86 -10.95 10.46
C SER A 36 -16.24 -9.94 9.39
N ALA A 37 -15.35 -9.75 8.41
CA ALA A 37 -15.60 -8.94 7.22
C ALA A 37 -16.74 -9.50 6.37
N ALA A 38 -16.90 -10.84 6.31
CA ALA A 38 -18.02 -11.47 5.60
C ALA A 38 -19.40 -11.11 6.19
N VAL A 39 -19.48 -10.93 7.52
CA VAL A 39 -20.72 -10.50 8.19
C VAL A 39 -21.01 -9.04 7.83
N LEU A 40 -19.99 -8.19 7.86
CA LEU A 40 -20.10 -6.78 7.50
C LEU A 40 -20.51 -6.60 6.03
N ALA A 41 -19.85 -7.28 5.10
CA ALA A 41 -20.19 -7.23 3.68
C ALA A 41 -21.67 -7.59 3.42
N ARG A 42 -22.16 -8.66 4.05
CA ARG A 42 -23.57 -9.05 3.96
C ARG A 42 -24.52 -8.03 4.59
N TYR A 43 -24.11 -7.40 5.71
CA TYR A 43 -24.90 -6.35 6.36
C TYR A 43 -25.03 -5.12 5.46
N PHE A 44 -23.94 -4.71 4.81
CA PHE A 44 -23.92 -3.56 3.89
C PHE A 44 -24.63 -3.84 2.56
N ASP A 45 -24.79 -5.09 2.14
CA ASP A 45 -25.61 -5.47 0.98
C ASP A 45 -27.14 -5.46 1.25
N GLN A 46 -27.57 -5.05 2.44
CA GLN A 46 -28.99 -4.99 2.76
C GLN A 46 -29.59 -3.65 2.32
N TYR A 47 -30.80 -3.73 1.71
CA TYR A 47 -31.60 -2.55 1.48
C TYR A 47 -32.11 -1.97 2.81
N GLN A 48 -31.73 -0.74 3.14
CA GLN A 48 -32.21 -0.03 4.34
C GLN A 48 -33.26 1.02 3.93
N PRO A 49 -34.58 0.73 4.03
CA PRO A 49 -35.62 1.68 3.69
C PRO A 49 -35.54 2.90 4.61
N GLY A 50 -35.33 4.08 4.05
CA GLY A 50 -35.31 5.35 4.80
C GLY A 50 -34.03 5.63 5.59
N GLY A 51 -33.04 4.74 5.59
CA GLY A 51 -31.75 4.95 6.24
C GLY A 51 -30.75 5.72 5.38
N GLN A 52 -29.73 6.27 6.03
CA GLN A 52 -28.55 6.75 5.32
C GLN A 52 -27.83 5.52 4.73
N SER A 53 -27.67 5.52 3.42
CA SER A 53 -26.90 4.46 2.78
C SER A 53 -25.44 4.79 2.96
N VAL A 54 -24.80 4.16 3.93
CA VAL A 54 -23.34 4.18 4.06
C VAL A 54 -22.77 2.97 3.33
N CYS A 55 -21.60 3.13 2.77
CA CYS A 55 -20.87 2.04 2.12
C CYS A 55 -19.38 2.35 2.12
N VAL A 56 -18.58 1.31 2.04
CA VAL A 56 -17.13 1.37 1.88
C VAL A 56 -16.76 0.51 0.69
N HIS A 57 -15.52 0.61 0.21
CA HIS A 57 -15.07 -0.22 -0.91
C HIS A 57 -14.69 -1.62 -0.45
N ALA A 58 -14.13 -1.74 0.76
CA ALA A 58 -13.73 -3.04 1.30
C ALA A 58 -13.75 -3.07 2.83
N PHE A 59 -13.91 -4.29 3.36
CA PHE A 59 -13.62 -4.67 4.74
C PHE A 59 -12.40 -5.56 4.76
N VAL A 60 -11.43 -5.29 5.66
CA VAL A 60 -10.25 -6.12 5.86
C VAL A 60 -10.37 -6.91 7.17
N GLN A 61 -9.93 -8.18 7.14
CA GLN A 61 -9.98 -9.12 8.25
C GLN A 61 -8.57 -9.55 8.68
N ALA A 62 -8.43 -10.00 9.90
CA ALA A 62 -7.13 -10.31 10.51
C ALA A 62 -6.35 -11.46 9.86
N ASP A 63 -7.02 -12.35 9.14
CA ASP A 63 -6.44 -13.51 8.48
C ASP A 63 -5.90 -13.25 7.06
N GLY A 64 -5.87 -11.99 6.63
CA GLY A 64 -5.42 -11.60 5.30
C GLY A 64 -6.54 -11.55 4.25
N THR A 65 -7.80 -11.82 4.64
CA THR A 65 -8.95 -11.77 3.72
C THR A 65 -9.50 -10.37 3.61
N VAL A 66 -9.79 -9.95 2.38
CA VAL A 66 -10.45 -8.68 2.03
C VAL A 66 -11.80 -8.98 1.36
N TYR A 67 -12.87 -8.37 1.84
CA TYR A 67 -14.18 -8.43 1.20
C TYR A 67 -14.44 -7.11 0.48
N GLN A 68 -14.31 -7.11 -0.83
CA GLN A 68 -14.60 -5.94 -1.67
C GLN A 68 -16.09 -5.80 -1.88
N THR A 69 -16.67 -4.68 -1.45
CA THR A 69 -18.11 -4.41 -1.48
C THR A 69 -18.54 -3.44 -2.56
N LEU A 70 -17.60 -2.66 -3.11
CA LEU A 70 -17.79 -1.80 -4.27
C LEU A 70 -16.61 -1.92 -5.24
N PRO A 71 -16.82 -1.74 -6.57
CA PRO A 71 -15.70 -1.49 -7.48
C PRO A 71 -14.88 -0.27 -6.99
N TRP A 72 -13.56 -0.34 -7.13
CA TRP A 72 -12.66 0.70 -6.62
C TRP A 72 -12.94 2.08 -7.25
N GLU A 73 -13.39 2.10 -8.50
CA GLU A 73 -13.72 3.31 -9.26
C GLU A 73 -15.19 3.75 -9.10
N THR A 74 -15.83 3.42 -7.98
CA THR A 74 -17.21 3.85 -7.66
C THR A 74 -17.20 4.67 -6.39
N ILE A 75 -17.83 5.85 -6.39
CA ILE A 75 -17.94 6.68 -5.18
C ILE A 75 -18.63 5.90 -4.06
N ALA A 76 -17.97 5.81 -2.91
CA ALA A 76 -18.51 5.26 -1.68
C ALA A 76 -18.89 6.40 -0.71
N TRP A 77 -19.98 6.23 0.04
CA TRP A 77 -20.39 7.19 1.07
C TRP A 77 -19.89 6.73 2.44
N HIS A 78 -18.56 6.80 2.64
CA HIS A 78 -17.87 6.24 3.81
C HIS A 78 -17.49 7.26 4.88
N CYS A 79 -17.33 8.54 4.54
CA CYS A 79 -16.78 9.50 5.49
C CYS A 79 -17.68 10.72 5.78
N GLY A 80 -18.82 10.83 5.10
CA GLY A 80 -19.75 11.96 5.31
C GLY A 80 -19.19 13.32 4.92
N GLY A 81 -18.25 13.38 3.97
CA GLY A 81 -17.60 14.61 3.52
C GLY A 81 -17.02 14.50 2.12
N ALA A 82 -16.25 15.50 1.69
CA ALA A 82 -15.72 15.62 0.35
C ALA A 82 -14.72 14.49 -0.03
N ALA A 83 -14.13 13.82 0.97
CA ALA A 83 -13.25 12.68 0.70
C ALA A 83 -14.00 11.48 0.09
N ASN A 84 -15.32 11.40 0.18
CA ASN A 84 -16.11 10.42 -0.58
C ASN A 84 -15.87 10.50 -2.09
N ASP A 85 -15.58 11.69 -2.61
CA ASP A 85 -15.45 11.95 -4.05
C ASP A 85 -14.01 11.75 -4.57
N THR A 86 -13.06 11.45 -3.66
CA THR A 86 -11.63 11.40 -3.99
C THR A 86 -10.89 10.20 -3.40
N HIS A 87 -11.42 9.56 -2.36
CA HIS A 87 -10.73 8.49 -1.63
C HIS A 87 -11.48 7.17 -1.68
N ILE A 88 -10.73 6.10 -1.84
CA ILE A 88 -11.20 4.74 -1.59
C ILE A 88 -11.34 4.57 -0.07
N GLY A 89 -12.50 4.19 0.43
CA GLY A 89 -12.73 3.94 1.86
C GLY A 89 -12.55 2.46 2.19
N VAL A 90 -11.73 2.14 3.19
CA VAL A 90 -11.47 0.77 3.68
C VAL A 90 -11.68 0.69 5.18
N GLU A 91 -12.44 -0.31 5.62
CA GLU A 91 -12.78 -0.56 7.02
C GLU A 91 -12.01 -1.74 7.60
N MET A 92 -11.32 -1.52 8.71
CA MET A 92 -10.79 -2.60 9.54
C MET A 92 -11.90 -3.20 10.41
N THR A 93 -11.97 -4.54 10.47
CA THR A 93 -12.79 -5.24 11.45
C THR A 93 -12.25 -5.05 12.87
N GLU A 94 -13.13 -5.14 13.87
CA GLU A 94 -12.77 -4.95 15.27
C GLU A 94 -12.98 -6.21 16.11
N PRO A 95 -12.22 -6.39 17.20
CA PRO A 95 -12.33 -7.55 18.10
C PRO A 95 -13.74 -7.75 18.65
N SER A 96 -14.14 -9.01 18.85
CA SER A 96 -15.40 -9.34 19.52
C SER A 96 -15.40 -8.91 20.98
N ALA A 97 -16.56 -8.52 21.51
CA ALA A 97 -16.72 -8.33 22.93
C ALA A 97 -16.47 -9.64 23.71
N GLY A 98 -15.72 -9.55 24.81
CA GLY A 98 -15.44 -10.69 25.68
C GLY A 98 -14.22 -11.53 25.31
N MET A 99 -13.45 -11.16 24.27
CA MET A 99 -12.13 -11.75 24.03
C MET A 99 -11.16 -11.46 25.20
N SER A 100 -10.21 -12.37 25.45
CA SER A 100 -9.12 -12.12 26.40
C SER A 100 -8.24 -10.97 25.93
N TYR A 101 -7.45 -10.34 26.84
CA TYR A 101 -6.68 -9.15 26.50
C TYR A 101 -5.63 -9.37 25.38
N ALA A 102 -5.12 -10.60 25.25
CA ALA A 102 -4.14 -10.95 24.20
C ALA A 102 -4.78 -11.11 22.80
N GLU A 103 -5.98 -11.69 22.76
CA GLU A 103 -6.67 -11.95 21.48
C GLU A 103 -7.06 -10.68 20.70
N PRO A 104 -7.56 -9.60 21.33
CA PRO A 104 -7.80 -8.35 20.65
C PRO A 104 -6.55 -7.76 19.98
N ALA A 105 -5.40 -7.80 20.66
CA ALA A 105 -4.15 -7.26 20.13
C ALA A 105 -3.68 -8.02 18.87
N GLU A 106 -3.79 -9.36 18.89
CA GLU A 106 -3.47 -10.19 17.71
C GLU A 106 -4.41 -9.88 16.54
N GLN A 107 -5.70 -9.77 16.82
CA GLN A 107 -6.69 -9.48 15.79
C GLN A 107 -6.48 -8.08 15.19
N ILE A 108 -6.25 -7.04 16.01
CA ILE A 108 -5.98 -5.68 15.52
C ILE A 108 -4.69 -5.64 14.71
N THR A 109 -3.65 -6.36 15.16
CA THR A 109 -2.39 -6.47 14.39
C THR A 109 -2.62 -7.17 13.05
N GLY A 110 -3.44 -8.21 13.01
CA GLY A 110 -3.80 -8.91 11.79
C GLY A 110 -4.55 -8.01 10.80
N THR A 111 -5.60 -7.30 11.26
CA THR A 111 -6.34 -6.37 10.39
C THR A 111 -5.48 -5.21 9.92
N TYR A 112 -4.59 -4.69 10.76
CA TYR A 112 -3.62 -3.67 10.40
C TYR A 112 -2.72 -4.15 9.24
N ARG A 113 -2.13 -5.34 9.36
CA ARG A 113 -1.27 -5.91 8.30
C ARG A 113 -2.04 -6.15 7.00
N THR A 114 -3.27 -6.64 7.09
CA THR A 114 -4.12 -6.82 5.90
C THR A 114 -4.43 -5.48 5.24
N ALA A 115 -4.69 -4.43 6.03
CA ALA A 115 -4.90 -3.08 5.52
C ALA A 115 -3.63 -2.53 4.85
N VAL A 116 -2.44 -2.70 5.46
CA VAL A 116 -1.16 -2.31 4.86
C VAL A 116 -0.97 -2.96 3.49
N ALA A 117 -1.15 -4.28 3.38
CA ALA A 117 -1.00 -4.99 2.11
C ALA A 117 -2.02 -4.54 1.04
N LEU A 118 -3.28 -4.29 1.42
CA LEU A 118 -4.29 -3.77 0.50
C LEU A 118 -3.95 -2.34 0.03
N PHE A 119 -3.53 -1.47 0.95
CA PHE A 119 -3.18 -0.09 0.62
C PHE A 119 -1.96 -0.03 -0.30
N ALA A 120 -0.95 -0.87 -0.09
CA ALA A 120 0.20 -1.00 -0.98
C ALA A 120 -0.25 -1.36 -2.40
N GLN A 121 -1.07 -2.40 -2.55
CA GLN A 121 -1.62 -2.80 -3.86
C GLN A 121 -2.44 -1.69 -4.53
N LEU A 122 -3.27 -0.95 -3.77
CA LEU A 122 -4.07 0.14 -4.31
C LEU A 122 -3.20 1.35 -4.69
N CYS A 123 -2.16 1.66 -3.92
CA CYS A 123 -1.20 2.70 -4.26
C CYS A 123 -0.47 2.37 -5.57
N GLU A 124 -0.03 1.14 -5.77
CA GLU A 124 0.56 0.68 -7.04
C GLU A 124 -0.43 0.79 -8.20
N MET A 125 -1.66 0.27 -8.01
CA MET A 125 -2.71 0.26 -9.04
C MET A 125 -3.05 1.66 -9.55
N TYR A 126 -3.10 2.65 -8.65
CA TYR A 126 -3.49 4.03 -8.97
C TYR A 126 -2.30 5.01 -9.01
N SER A 127 -1.07 4.51 -8.94
CA SER A 127 0.16 5.33 -8.95
C SER A 127 0.13 6.42 -7.88
N LEU A 128 -0.29 6.06 -6.66
CA LEU A 128 -0.35 6.95 -5.51
C LEU A 128 0.94 6.84 -4.68
N ASP A 129 1.49 7.97 -4.26
CA ASP A 129 2.59 8.00 -3.29
C ASP A 129 2.01 7.92 -1.87
N PRO A 130 2.22 6.82 -1.11
CA PRO A 130 1.66 6.65 0.23
C PRO A 130 2.16 7.67 1.25
N LEU A 131 3.31 8.31 0.99
CA LEU A 131 3.90 9.31 1.86
C LEU A 131 3.49 10.74 1.51
N ALA A 132 2.86 10.96 0.35
CA ALA A 132 2.39 12.28 -0.04
C ALA A 132 1.24 12.75 0.86
N ASP A 133 1.25 14.05 1.18
CA ASP A 133 0.23 14.65 2.06
C ASP A 133 -1.19 14.48 1.51
N GLY A 134 -2.07 13.92 2.31
CA GLY A 134 -3.48 13.74 1.98
C GLY A 134 -3.80 12.51 1.13
N VAL A 135 -2.81 11.72 0.71
CA VAL A 135 -3.04 10.49 -0.08
C VAL A 135 -3.57 9.35 0.80
N ILE A 136 -2.89 9.04 1.88
CA ILE A 136 -3.41 8.09 2.88
C ILE A 136 -3.79 8.86 4.12
N ILE A 137 -5.07 8.82 4.50
CA ILE A 137 -5.58 9.50 5.70
C ILE A 137 -6.46 8.57 6.52
N GLY A 138 -6.49 8.75 7.84
CA GLY A 138 -7.52 8.18 8.70
C GLY A 138 -8.76 9.09 8.75
N HIS A 139 -9.91 8.57 9.23
CA HIS A 139 -11.13 9.37 9.34
C HIS A 139 -10.92 10.61 10.23
N ALA A 140 -10.25 10.44 11.38
CA ALA A 140 -9.93 11.56 12.27
C ALA A 140 -9.06 12.63 11.59
N GLU A 141 -8.11 12.25 10.75
CA GLU A 141 -7.32 13.19 9.95
C GLU A 141 -8.20 13.89 8.90
N GLY A 142 -9.08 13.15 8.21
CA GLY A 142 -10.03 13.69 7.26
C GLY A 142 -10.94 14.75 7.90
N HIS A 143 -11.40 14.52 9.16
CA HIS A 143 -12.14 15.51 9.92
C HIS A 143 -11.31 16.77 10.21
N ARG A 144 -10.07 16.62 10.68
CA ARG A 144 -9.14 17.76 10.92
C ARG A 144 -8.86 18.57 9.66
N ARG A 145 -8.89 17.94 8.50
CA ARG A 145 -8.74 18.55 7.17
C ARG A 145 -10.03 19.17 6.63
N GLY A 146 -11.19 18.95 7.30
CA GLY A 146 -12.49 19.43 6.86
C GLY A 146 -13.10 18.67 5.67
N VAL A 147 -12.61 17.46 5.39
CA VAL A 147 -13.07 16.61 4.26
C VAL A 147 -13.86 15.38 4.71
N ALA A 148 -14.04 15.18 6.01
CA ALA A 148 -14.82 14.09 6.59
C ALA A 148 -15.62 14.55 7.81
N SER A 149 -16.64 13.78 8.20
CA SER A 149 -17.42 13.98 9.43
C SER A 149 -16.56 13.73 10.68
N ASN A 150 -17.08 14.12 11.85
CA ASN A 150 -16.35 14.00 13.11
C ASN A 150 -16.38 12.56 13.65
N HIS A 151 -15.35 11.80 13.34
CA HIS A 151 -15.09 10.48 13.89
C HIS A 151 -13.62 10.37 14.31
N ALA A 152 -13.30 9.41 15.19
CA ALA A 152 -11.98 9.29 15.81
C ALA A 152 -11.19 8.05 15.33
N ASP A 153 -11.74 7.31 14.40
CA ASP A 153 -11.13 6.11 13.82
C ASP A 153 -10.04 6.45 12.77
N PRO A 154 -9.07 5.58 12.56
CA PRO A 154 -8.82 4.32 13.27
C PRO A 154 -8.05 4.50 14.60
N GLU A 155 -7.55 5.70 14.91
CA GLU A 155 -6.70 5.96 16.08
C GLU A 155 -7.41 5.61 17.40
N LEU A 156 -8.74 5.77 17.48
CA LEU A 156 -9.50 5.40 18.68
C LEU A 156 -9.40 3.91 18.99
N LEU A 157 -9.51 3.05 17.98
CA LEU A 157 -9.34 1.61 18.13
C LEU A 157 -7.93 1.30 18.67
N TRP A 158 -6.90 1.82 18.04
CA TRP A 158 -5.52 1.56 18.40
C TRP A 158 -5.18 2.03 19.80
N ASN A 159 -5.64 3.22 20.16
CA ASN A 159 -5.43 3.81 21.51
C ASN A 159 -6.19 3.05 22.60
N THR A 160 -7.41 2.59 22.30
CA THR A 160 -8.24 1.82 23.25
C THR A 160 -7.55 0.54 23.69
N TYR A 161 -6.83 -0.11 22.78
CA TYR A 161 -6.10 -1.35 23.05
C TYR A 161 -4.60 -1.16 23.28
N GLY A 162 -4.11 0.08 23.34
CA GLY A 162 -2.69 0.38 23.60
C GLY A 162 -1.74 -0.16 22.53
N MET A 163 -2.16 -0.21 21.26
CA MET A 163 -1.40 -0.82 20.17
C MET A 163 -0.16 -0.02 19.76
N GLY A 164 -0.12 1.27 20.05
CA GLY A 164 0.98 2.16 19.66
C GLY A 164 1.04 2.48 18.16
N PHE A 165 0.08 2.02 17.37
CA PHE A 165 -0.01 2.37 15.94
C PHE A 165 -0.40 3.82 15.74
N THR A 166 0.11 4.42 14.65
CA THR A 166 -0.20 5.79 14.23
C THR A 166 -0.43 5.82 12.72
N MET A 167 -1.10 6.86 12.23
CA MET A 167 -1.28 7.02 10.77
C MET A 167 0.05 7.28 10.06
N ASP A 168 1.02 7.95 10.72
CA ASP A 168 2.38 8.10 10.15
C ASP A 168 3.09 6.76 10.03
N GLY A 169 3.03 5.92 11.06
CA GLY A 169 3.56 4.55 11.01
C GLY A 169 2.88 3.72 9.94
N PHE A 170 1.55 3.81 9.82
CA PHE A 170 0.80 3.11 8.79
C PHE A 170 1.26 3.48 7.37
N ARG A 171 1.45 4.76 7.07
CA ARG A 171 1.98 5.22 5.78
C ARG A 171 3.38 4.68 5.48
N GLN A 172 4.27 4.65 6.50
CA GLN A 172 5.60 4.07 6.36
C GLN A 172 5.56 2.57 6.10
N ASP A 173 4.67 1.83 6.80
CA ASP A 173 4.51 0.40 6.59
C ASP A 173 3.93 0.09 5.19
N VAL A 174 3.01 0.90 4.68
CA VAL A 174 2.51 0.80 3.30
C VAL A 174 3.64 1.04 2.29
N TYR A 175 4.45 2.07 2.51
CA TYR A 175 5.61 2.35 1.66
C TYR A 175 6.61 1.20 1.67
N ALA A 176 6.94 0.66 2.83
CA ALA A 176 7.83 -0.49 2.96
C ALA A 176 7.28 -1.74 2.28
N GLU A 177 5.98 -2.02 2.40
CA GLU A 177 5.34 -3.16 1.72
C GLU A 177 5.40 -3.04 0.19
N MET A 178 5.23 -1.83 -0.38
CA MET A 178 5.38 -1.58 -1.83
C MET A 178 6.80 -1.87 -2.34
N HIS A 179 7.84 -1.62 -1.50
CA HIS A 179 9.25 -1.75 -1.90
C HIS A 179 9.93 -3.03 -1.38
N LYS A 180 9.14 -3.94 -0.81
CA LYS A 180 9.67 -5.16 -0.20
C LYS A 180 10.39 -6.07 -1.20
N ASN A 181 9.89 -6.17 -2.43
CA ASN A 181 10.52 -6.97 -3.47
C ASN A 181 11.79 -6.31 -4.01
N ASP A 182 11.87 -4.98 -3.98
CA ASP A 182 13.07 -4.26 -4.41
C ASP A 182 14.26 -4.58 -3.49
N GLU A 183 14.02 -4.75 -2.17
CA GLU A 183 15.06 -5.12 -1.20
C GLU A 183 15.44 -6.60 -1.30
N GLU A 184 14.49 -7.52 -1.54
CA GLU A 184 14.77 -8.94 -1.75
C GLU A 184 15.56 -9.18 -3.05
N ASP A 185 15.25 -8.45 -4.13
CA ASP A 185 15.99 -8.51 -5.40
C ASP A 185 17.43 -7.95 -5.24
N ASP A 186 17.64 -7.00 -4.34
CA ASP A 186 18.98 -6.42 -4.08
C ASP A 186 19.84 -7.33 -3.19
N GLU A 187 19.27 -8.12 -2.27
CA GLU A 187 20.00 -9.10 -1.45
C GLU A 187 20.42 -10.33 -2.25
N ASP A 188 19.65 -10.77 -3.25
CA ASP A 188 19.99 -11.91 -4.13
C ASP A 188 20.85 -11.50 -5.33
N MET A 189 21.08 -10.21 -5.56
CA MET A 189 21.85 -9.70 -6.68
C MET A 189 23.35 -9.93 -6.46
N ILE A 190 23.96 -10.73 -7.35
CA ILE A 190 25.42 -10.93 -7.34
C ILE A 190 26.10 -9.57 -7.56
N ARG A 191 26.86 -9.12 -6.56
CA ARG A 191 27.62 -7.87 -6.61
C ARG A 191 29.11 -8.14 -6.72
N TYR A 192 29.76 -7.46 -7.64
CA TYR A 192 31.19 -7.54 -7.88
C TYR A 192 31.88 -6.31 -7.26
N ASN A 193 32.61 -6.54 -6.18
CA ASN A 193 33.27 -5.47 -5.44
C ASN A 193 34.69 -5.19 -5.93
N MET A 194 35.32 -6.18 -6.54
CA MET A 194 36.69 -6.11 -7.07
C MET A 194 36.68 -6.41 -8.57
N ILE A 195 37.59 -5.80 -9.31
CA ILE A 195 37.66 -6.01 -10.76
C ILE A 195 37.95 -7.49 -11.13
N GLU A 196 38.59 -8.23 -10.24
CA GLU A 196 38.90 -9.66 -10.41
C GLU A 196 37.63 -10.52 -10.31
N GLU A 197 36.63 -10.09 -9.60
CA GLU A 197 35.33 -10.75 -9.41
C GLU A 197 34.43 -10.55 -10.63
N VAL A 198 34.63 -9.45 -11.38
CA VAL A 198 33.84 -9.15 -12.59
C VAL A 198 33.99 -10.28 -13.60
N PRO A 199 32.89 -10.81 -14.18
CA PRO A 199 32.92 -11.86 -15.19
C PRO A 199 33.81 -11.51 -16.38
N SER A 200 34.44 -12.54 -16.96
CA SER A 200 35.40 -12.34 -18.06
C SER A 200 34.84 -11.58 -19.26
N TRP A 201 33.54 -11.72 -19.52
CA TRP A 201 32.85 -11.02 -20.64
C TRP A 201 32.72 -9.52 -20.45
N ALA A 202 32.80 -9.01 -19.18
CA ALA A 202 32.66 -7.59 -18.84
C ALA A 202 33.97 -6.98 -18.32
N ARG A 203 34.91 -7.78 -17.88
CA ARG A 203 36.09 -7.34 -17.13
C ARG A 203 36.99 -6.38 -17.89
N GLU A 204 37.18 -6.59 -19.17
CA GLU A 204 38.04 -5.73 -19.99
C GLU A 204 37.41 -4.32 -20.12
N GLU A 205 36.11 -4.25 -20.36
CA GLU A 205 35.41 -2.97 -20.48
C GLU A 205 35.31 -2.25 -19.14
N ALA A 206 35.05 -2.95 -18.06
CA ALA A 206 35.07 -2.37 -16.72
C ALA A 206 36.43 -1.75 -16.39
N ARG A 207 37.56 -2.42 -16.74
CA ARG A 207 38.91 -1.84 -16.59
C ARG A 207 39.11 -0.59 -17.39
N ARG A 208 38.67 -0.56 -18.65
CA ARG A 208 38.76 0.64 -19.50
C ARG A 208 38.01 1.82 -18.89
N LEU A 209 36.84 1.59 -18.29
CA LEU A 209 36.05 2.62 -17.66
C LEU A 209 36.70 3.12 -16.36
N ILE A 210 37.34 2.23 -15.59
CA ILE A 210 38.14 2.59 -14.41
C ILE A 210 39.33 3.45 -14.82
N ASP A 211 40.10 3.01 -15.82
CA ASP A 211 41.30 3.70 -16.30
C ASP A 211 41.00 5.11 -16.82
N ARG A 212 39.80 5.31 -17.37
CA ARG A 212 39.32 6.63 -17.84
C ARG A 212 38.70 7.46 -16.74
N GLY A 213 38.55 6.93 -15.52
CA GLY A 213 37.86 7.59 -14.41
C GLY A 213 36.35 7.71 -14.57
N ALA A 214 35.77 6.98 -15.56
CA ALA A 214 34.33 6.96 -15.80
C ALA A 214 33.59 6.00 -14.83
N LEU A 215 34.30 5.00 -14.31
CA LEU A 215 33.86 4.12 -13.26
C LEU A 215 34.78 4.33 -12.05
N GLN A 216 34.21 4.73 -10.93
CA GLN A 216 34.95 4.93 -9.68
C GLN A 216 34.28 4.09 -8.59
N GLY A 217 35.11 3.42 -7.79
CA GLY A 217 34.63 2.73 -6.60
C GLY A 217 34.12 3.70 -5.53
N GLY A 218 33.37 3.17 -4.56
CA GLY A 218 32.96 3.91 -3.37
C GLY A 218 34.15 4.42 -2.55
N THR A 219 33.87 5.13 -1.48
CA THR A 219 34.92 5.68 -0.56
C THR A 219 35.79 4.61 0.07
N ASP A 220 35.35 3.37 0.08
CA ASP A 220 36.06 2.16 0.54
C ASP A 220 36.82 1.44 -0.59
N GLY A 221 36.76 1.94 -1.82
CA GLY A 221 37.41 1.39 -3.00
C GLY A 221 36.69 0.20 -3.65
N ARG A 222 35.48 -0.16 -3.18
CA ARG A 222 34.68 -1.23 -3.77
C ARG A 222 33.91 -0.73 -4.99
N LEU A 223 33.82 -1.57 -6.01
CA LEU A 223 33.11 -1.21 -7.26
C LEU A 223 31.59 -1.29 -7.14
N ASP A 224 31.09 -2.21 -6.32
CA ASP A 224 29.65 -2.44 -6.07
C ASP A 224 28.82 -2.56 -7.37
N LEU A 225 29.28 -3.39 -8.31
CA LEU A 225 28.66 -3.58 -9.63
C LEU A 225 27.74 -4.81 -9.64
N SER A 226 26.51 -4.64 -10.05
CA SER A 226 25.63 -5.76 -10.38
C SER A 226 25.85 -6.27 -11.81
N GLU A 227 25.35 -7.45 -12.14
CA GLU A 227 25.43 -8.00 -13.50
C GLU A 227 24.67 -7.11 -14.50
N ASP A 228 23.51 -6.56 -14.11
CA ASP A 228 22.73 -5.67 -14.95
C ASP A 228 23.40 -4.31 -15.19
N MET A 229 24.08 -3.76 -14.19
CA MET A 229 24.93 -2.57 -14.36
C MET A 229 26.04 -2.86 -15.39
N LEU A 230 26.72 -4.00 -15.29
CA LEU A 230 27.74 -4.40 -16.24
C LEU A 230 27.19 -4.56 -17.65
N ARG A 231 26.04 -5.20 -17.84
CA ARG A 231 25.37 -5.33 -19.14
C ARG A 231 25.01 -3.98 -19.74
N THR A 232 24.42 -3.13 -18.94
CA THR A 232 24.03 -1.76 -19.35
C THR A 232 25.25 -0.94 -19.78
N MET A 233 26.33 -0.96 -19.00
CA MET A 233 27.58 -0.25 -19.31
C MET A 233 28.16 -0.70 -20.64
N ILE A 234 28.21 -2.01 -20.91
CA ILE A 234 28.75 -2.55 -22.17
C ILE A 234 27.89 -2.16 -23.37
N VAL A 235 26.55 -2.25 -23.23
CA VAL A 235 25.63 -1.83 -24.31
C VAL A 235 25.81 -0.35 -24.62
N CYS A 236 25.84 0.52 -23.60
CA CYS A 236 26.05 1.94 -23.77
C CYS A 236 27.41 2.24 -24.44
N GLN A 237 28.50 1.55 -24.02
CA GLN A 237 29.81 1.76 -24.61
C GLN A 237 29.88 1.35 -26.09
N ARG A 238 29.26 0.22 -26.46
CA ARG A 238 29.17 -0.21 -27.88
C ARG A 238 28.43 0.81 -28.73
N MET A 239 27.30 1.33 -28.23
CA MET A 239 26.55 2.38 -28.95
C MET A 239 27.40 3.67 -29.16
N ILE A 240 28.21 4.05 -28.15
CA ILE A 240 29.11 5.22 -28.26
C ILE A 240 30.23 4.96 -29.28
N ASP A 241 30.79 3.77 -29.32
CA ASP A 241 31.86 3.41 -30.23
C ASP A 241 31.36 3.32 -31.67
N GLU A 242 30.17 2.76 -31.92
CA GLU A 242 29.50 2.75 -33.22
C GLU A 242 29.19 4.16 -33.72
N ALA A 243 28.78 5.08 -32.84
CA ALA A 243 28.49 6.46 -33.18
C ALA A 243 29.74 7.29 -33.53
N LYS A 244 30.95 6.83 -33.18
CA LYS A 244 32.21 7.51 -33.52
C LYS A 244 32.82 7.03 -34.85
N GLU A 245 32.37 5.89 -35.36
CA GLU A 245 32.81 5.31 -36.63
C GLU A 245 31.98 5.81 -37.81
N THR A 246 30.89 6.54 -37.57
CA THR A 246 30.03 7.19 -38.56
C THR A 246 30.30 8.66 -38.67
#